data_9a86e11bb34f9487041eb00425b0e6ea
#
_entry.id   9a86e11bb34f9487041eb00425b0e6ea
#
_cell.length_a   1.000
_cell.length_b   1.000
_cell.length_c   1.000
_cell.angle_alpha   90.00
_cell.angle_beta   90.00
_cell.angle_gamma   90.00
#
_symmetry.space_group_name_H-M   'P 1'
#
loop_
_entity.id
_entity.type
_entity.pdbx_description
1 polymer ?
#
loop_
_entity_poly.entity_id
_entity_poly.type
_entity_poly.pdbx_seq_one_letter_code
_entity_poly.pdbx_strand_id
1 'polypeptide(L)'
;MKSVLVVGLGRFGRHMAAKLIEEGNEVLAVDINEERVNDALDLVTNAQIGDTTNEHFIASLGVGNFDLCVVAIGDNFQSSLETTALLKDYGAPFVLSRANRDVHAKFLLRNGADKIVYPEREMAERLAVKFGTDNIFDYIELTPDYSIY
;
A
#
# COMPACT_ATOMS: atom_id res chain seq x y z
N MET A 1 17.51 4.59 0.15
CA MET A 1 16.33 5.09 0.87
C MET A 1 15.35 5.71 -0.11
N LYS A 2 14.09 5.37 -0.01
CA LYS A 2 13.03 5.93 -0.83
C LYS A 2 12.06 6.74 0.01
N SER A 3 11.34 7.65 -0.64
CA SER A 3 10.23 8.38 -0.03
C SER A 3 8.92 7.76 -0.50
N VAL A 4 8.12 7.30 0.43
CA VAL A 4 6.88 6.57 0.13
C VAL A 4 5.69 7.25 0.79
N LEU A 5 4.63 7.43 0.02
CA LEU A 5 3.33 7.86 0.52
C LEU A 5 2.44 6.63 0.65
N VAL A 6 1.88 6.42 1.84
CA VAL A 6 0.92 5.33 2.07
C VAL A 6 -0.43 5.95 2.42
N VAL A 7 -1.42 5.72 1.57
CA VAL A 7 -2.78 6.19 1.76
C VAL A 7 -3.67 5.04 2.20
N GLY A 8 -4.27 5.19 3.37
CA GLY A 8 -5.07 4.15 3.98
C GLY A 8 -4.28 3.36 5.01
N LEU A 9 -4.70 3.49 6.27
CA LEU A 9 -4.00 2.88 7.41
C LEU A 9 -4.83 1.78 8.07
N GLY A 10 -5.52 1.00 7.26
CA GLY A 10 -6.08 -0.27 7.68
C GLY A 10 -4.95 -1.28 7.90
N ARG A 11 -5.29 -2.56 8.01
CA ARG A 11 -4.30 -3.60 8.28
C ARG A 11 -3.16 -3.61 7.26
N PHE A 12 -3.50 -3.65 5.98
CA PHE A 12 -2.50 -3.72 4.92
C PHE A 12 -1.62 -2.47 4.90
N GLY A 13 -2.23 -1.28 4.88
CA GLY A 13 -1.48 -0.03 4.80
C GLY A 13 -0.56 0.17 6.00
N ARG A 14 -1.04 -0.14 7.20
CA ARG A 14 -0.26 0.00 8.42
C ARG A 14 0.94 -0.95 8.44
N HIS A 15 0.74 -2.22 8.07
CA HIS A 15 1.85 -3.18 8.01
C HIS A 15 2.85 -2.83 6.92
N MET A 16 2.37 -2.39 5.77
CA MET A 16 3.22 -1.92 4.68
C MET A 16 4.09 -0.74 5.12
N ALA A 17 3.46 0.25 5.75
CA ALA A 17 4.17 1.43 6.25
C ALA A 17 5.24 1.06 7.28
N ALA A 18 4.91 0.22 8.25
CA ALA A 18 5.84 -0.21 9.28
C ALA A 18 7.04 -0.96 8.69
N LYS A 19 6.81 -1.85 7.74
CA LYS A 19 7.88 -2.61 7.09
C LYS A 19 8.77 -1.71 6.22
N LEU A 20 8.19 -0.75 5.53
CA LEU A 20 8.96 0.23 4.75
C LEU A 20 9.91 1.02 5.64
N ILE A 21 9.47 1.44 6.82
CA ILE A 21 10.32 2.12 7.81
C ILE A 21 11.46 1.19 8.26
N GLU A 22 11.12 -0.06 8.60
CA GLU A 22 12.12 -1.05 9.01
C GLU A 22 13.20 -1.26 7.95
N GLU A 23 12.82 -1.21 6.68
CA GLU A 23 13.74 -1.35 5.54
C GLU A 23 14.49 -0.05 5.20
N GLY A 24 14.35 0.99 6.01
CA GLY A 24 15.14 2.21 5.87
C GLY A 24 14.53 3.29 4.98
N ASN A 25 13.24 3.21 4.67
CA ASN A 25 12.58 4.22 3.85
C ASN A 25 11.91 5.29 4.70
N GLU A 26 11.67 6.46 4.11
CA GLU A 26 10.84 7.49 4.71
C GLU A 26 9.39 7.26 4.29
N VAL A 27 8.46 7.38 5.22
CA VAL A 27 7.05 7.16 4.95
C VAL A 27 6.20 8.31 5.48
N LEU A 28 5.38 8.87 4.60
CA LEU A 28 4.25 9.70 4.98
C LEU A 28 3.00 8.83 4.90
N ALA A 29 2.31 8.68 6.02
CA ALA A 29 1.08 7.91 6.09
C ALA A 29 -0.11 8.87 6.19
N VAL A 30 -1.17 8.59 5.44
CA VAL A 30 -2.36 9.43 5.37
C VAL A 30 -3.61 8.57 5.52
N ASP A 31 -4.54 9.02 6.35
CA ASP A 31 -5.86 8.43 6.46
C ASP A 31 -6.86 9.51 6.81
N ILE A 32 -8.10 9.34 6.42
CA ILE A 32 -9.17 10.25 6.79
C ILE A 32 -9.59 10.05 8.26
N ASN A 33 -9.29 8.89 8.82
CA ASN A 33 -9.65 8.51 10.18
C ASN A 33 -8.56 8.95 11.16
N GLU A 34 -8.90 9.87 12.06
CA GLU A 34 -7.98 10.42 13.05
C GLU A 34 -7.36 9.35 13.94
N GLU A 35 -8.15 8.38 14.39
CA GLU A 35 -7.67 7.31 15.27
C GLU A 35 -6.61 6.47 14.59
N ARG A 36 -6.80 6.12 13.31
CA ARG A 36 -5.80 5.35 12.54
C ARG A 36 -4.51 6.15 12.36
N VAL A 37 -4.62 7.45 12.13
CA VAL A 37 -3.44 8.31 12.01
C VAL A 37 -2.68 8.36 13.34
N ASN A 38 -3.39 8.53 14.45
CA ASN A 38 -2.78 8.58 15.78
C ASN A 38 -2.06 7.26 16.11
N ASP A 39 -2.67 6.12 15.75
CA ASP A 39 -2.06 4.81 15.97
C ASP A 39 -0.79 4.61 15.13
N ALA A 40 -0.66 5.30 14.01
CA ALA A 40 0.48 5.16 13.12
C ALA A 40 1.63 6.11 13.45
N LEU A 41 1.44 7.11 14.31
CA LEU A 41 2.46 8.13 14.59
C LEU A 41 3.78 7.55 15.06
N ASP A 42 3.75 6.46 15.81
CA ASP A 42 4.97 5.82 16.32
C ASP A 42 5.61 4.87 15.30
N LEU A 43 4.94 4.59 14.19
CA LEU A 43 5.38 3.60 13.21
C LEU A 43 6.02 4.21 11.96
N VAL A 44 5.80 5.49 11.70
CA VAL A 44 6.19 6.12 10.44
C VAL A 44 6.93 7.43 10.67
N THR A 45 7.55 7.93 9.61
CA THR A 45 8.29 9.20 9.65
C THR A 45 7.35 10.36 9.92
N ASN A 46 6.19 10.35 9.27
CA ASN A 46 5.18 11.40 9.41
C ASN A 46 3.80 10.83 9.10
N ALA A 47 2.76 11.37 9.74
CA ALA A 47 1.39 10.94 9.51
C ALA A 47 0.47 12.16 9.50
N GLN A 48 -0.50 12.16 8.60
CA GLN A 48 -1.45 13.25 8.44
C GLN A 48 -2.88 12.74 8.31
N ILE A 49 -3.81 13.49 8.89
CA ILE A 49 -5.24 13.28 8.68
C ILE A 49 -5.63 14.05 7.42
N GLY A 50 -6.28 13.40 6.49
CA GLY A 50 -6.74 14.07 5.28
C GLY A 50 -7.56 13.17 4.38
N ASP A 51 -8.34 13.81 3.53
CA ASP A 51 -9.17 13.15 2.53
C ASP A 51 -8.48 13.19 1.18
N THR A 52 -8.00 12.05 0.73
CA THR A 52 -7.25 11.94 -0.53
C THR A 52 -8.15 11.96 -1.78
N THR A 53 -9.46 12.05 -1.60
CA THR A 53 -10.37 12.35 -2.69
C THR A 53 -10.54 13.86 -2.91
N ASN A 54 -9.95 14.67 -2.04
CA ASN A 54 -9.96 16.12 -2.15
C ASN A 54 -8.73 16.58 -2.92
N GLU A 55 -8.95 17.24 -4.05
CA GLU A 55 -7.90 17.69 -4.95
C GLU A 55 -6.92 18.65 -4.28
N HIS A 56 -7.42 19.57 -3.46
CA HIS A 56 -6.56 20.53 -2.76
C HIS A 56 -5.62 19.83 -1.77
N PHE A 57 -6.11 18.79 -1.10
CA PHE A 57 -5.27 18.03 -0.19
C PHE A 57 -4.15 17.30 -0.95
N ILE A 58 -4.47 16.65 -2.06
CA ILE A 58 -3.47 15.97 -2.90
C ILE A 58 -2.43 16.98 -3.40
N ALA A 59 -2.87 18.14 -3.86
CA ALA A 59 -1.97 19.19 -4.33
C ALA A 59 -0.99 19.64 -3.23
N SER A 60 -1.44 19.65 -1.98
CA SER A 60 -0.60 20.07 -0.84
C SER A 60 0.48 19.06 -0.46
N LEU A 61 0.35 17.81 -0.90
CA LEU A 61 1.27 16.73 -0.48
C LEU A 61 2.57 16.70 -1.28
N GLY A 62 2.61 17.33 -2.47
CA GLY A 62 3.79 17.25 -3.32
C GLY A 62 4.07 15.83 -3.79
N VAL A 63 3.04 15.16 -4.33
CA VAL A 63 3.12 13.72 -4.65
C VAL A 63 4.18 13.39 -5.69
N GLY A 64 4.58 14.34 -6.53
CA GLY A 64 5.67 14.13 -7.48
C GLY A 64 7.03 13.90 -6.84
N ASN A 65 7.19 14.22 -5.57
CA ASN A 65 8.44 14.05 -4.82
C ASN A 65 8.54 12.67 -4.13
N PHE A 66 7.51 11.87 -4.19
CA PHE A 66 7.54 10.51 -3.63
C PHE A 66 7.94 9.51 -4.72
N ASP A 67 8.82 8.59 -4.37
CA ASP A 67 9.23 7.52 -5.29
C ASP A 67 8.12 6.52 -5.53
N LEU A 68 7.29 6.29 -4.51
CA LEU A 68 6.19 5.32 -4.54
C LEU A 68 5.00 5.88 -3.78
N CYS A 69 3.81 5.75 -4.36
CA CYS A 69 2.56 6.04 -3.69
C CYS A 69 1.74 4.75 -3.61
N VAL A 70 1.38 4.34 -2.41
CA VAL A 70 0.60 3.12 -2.16
C VAL A 70 -0.81 3.52 -1.78
N VAL A 71 -1.79 3.08 -2.56
CA VAL A 71 -3.20 3.26 -2.23
C VAL A 71 -3.71 1.97 -1.61
N ALA A 72 -3.79 1.98 -0.28
CA ALA A 72 -4.14 0.82 0.53
C ALA A 72 -5.58 0.84 1.04
N ILE A 73 -6.42 1.70 0.49
CA ILE A 73 -7.84 1.80 0.84
C ILE A 73 -8.55 0.52 0.43
N GLY A 74 -9.13 -0.20 1.39
CA GLY A 74 -9.71 -1.51 1.14
C GLY A 74 -11.22 -1.60 1.28
N ASP A 75 -11.84 -0.60 1.90
CA ASP A 75 -13.26 -0.62 2.27
C ASP A 75 -14.13 0.35 1.44
N ASN A 76 -13.52 1.13 0.57
CA ASN A 76 -14.23 2.10 -0.27
C ASN A 76 -13.56 2.19 -1.63
N PHE A 77 -14.11 1.45 -2.59
CA PHE A 77 -13.53 1.41 -3.93
C PHE A 77 -13.57 2.77 -4.63
N GLN A 78 -14.66 3.52 -4.48
CA GLN A 78 -14.76 4.84 -5.09
C GLN A 78 -13.64 5.76 -4.60
N SER A 79 -13.39 5.80 -3.30
CA SER A 79 -12.31 6.60 -2.73
C SER A 79 -10.95 6.14 -3.22
N SER A 80 -10.74 4.82 -3.33
CA SER A 80 -9.51 4.24 -3.89
C SER A 80 -9.30 4.67 -5.33
N LEU A 81 -10.33 4.62 -6.14
CA LEU A 81 -10.27 4.99 -7.56
C LEU A 81 -9.97 6.48 -7.73
N GLU A 82 -10.69 7.33 -7.01
CA GLU A 82 -10.47 8.78 -7.10
C GLU A 82 -9.09 9.16 -6.59
N THR A 83 -8.64 8.56 -5.50
CA THR A 83 -7.29 8.79 -4.97
C THR A 83 -6.23 8.40 -5.98
N THR A 84 -6.36 7.22 -6.58
CA THR A 84 -5.42 6.73 -7.60
C THR A 84 -5.32 7.71 -8.77
N ALA A 85 -6.46 8.16 -9.28
CA ALA A 85 -6.52 9.09 -10.39
C ALA A 85 -5.87 10.43 -10.03
N LEU A 86 -6.18 10.98 -8.87
CA LEU A 86 -5.62 12.26 -8.42
C LEU A 86 -4.11 12.19 -8.20
N LEU A 87 -3.62 11.12 -7.62
CA LEU A 87 -2.18 10.94 -7.44
C LEU A 87 -1.46 10.99 -8.78
N LYS A 88 -2.00 10.31 -9.77
CA LYS A 88 -1.40 10.28 -11.10
C LYS A 88 -1.49 11.63 -11.79
N ASP A 89 -2.64 12.30 -11.68
CA ASP A 89 -2.85 13.63 -12.25
C ASP A 89 -1.87 14.66 -11.68
N TYR A 90 -1.49 14.52 -10.41
CA TYR A 90 -0.54 15.44 -9.75
C TYR A 90 0.91 14.96 -9.82
N GLY A 91 1.19 13.98 -10.66
CA GLY A 91 2.56 13.64 -11.03
C GLY A 91 3.23 12.57 -10.18
N ALA A 92 2.49 11.74 -9.46
CA ALA A 92 3.08 10.62 -8.74
C ALA A 92 3.82 9.70 -9.71
N PRO A 93 5.13 9.44 -9.49
CA PRO A 93 5.92 8.63 -10.42
C PRO A 93 5.46 7.19 -10.54
N PHE A 94 5.03 6.58 -9.43
CA PHE A 94 4.57 5.20 -9.43
C PHE A 94 3.46 5.04 -8.40
N VAL A 95 2.32 4.52 -8.84
CA VAL A 95 1.14 4.30 -8.00
C VAL A 95 0.84 2.80 -7.93
N LEU A 96 0.94 2.24 -6.73
CA LEU A 96 0.56 0.87 -6.42
C LEU A 96 -0.78 0.89 -5.71
N SER A 97 -1.81 0.33 -6.31
CA SER A 97 -3.15 0.33 -5.72
C SER A 97 -3.62 -1.06 -5.34
N ARG A 98 -4.24 -1.16 -4.19
CA ARG A 98 -4.82 -2.40 -3.68
C ARG A 98 -6.16 -2.65 -4.33
N ALA A 99 -6.42 -3.90 -4.73
CA ALA A 99 -7.72 -4.34 -5.20
C ALA A 99 -8.12 -5.64 -4.52
N ASN A 100 -9.42 -5.84 -4.35
CA ASN A 100 -10.00 -7.08 -3.83
C ASN A 100 -10.62 -7.91 -4.95
N ARG A 101 -10.95 -7.28 -6.07
CA ARG A 101 -11.63 -7.90 -7.19
C ARG A 101 -10.97 -7.51 -8.51
N ASP A 102 -11.01 -8.42 -9.49
CA ASP A 102 -10.42 -8.16 -10.81
C ASP A 102 -11.07 -6.99 -11.53
N VAL A 103 -12.38 -6.80 -11.36
CA VAL A 103 -13.07 -5.66 -11.96
C VAL A 103 -12.58 -4.34 -11.40
N HIS A 104 -12.27 -4.29 -10.10
CA HIS A 104 -11.71 -3.10 -9.47
C HIS A 104 -10.31 -2.82 -9.99
N ALA A 105 -9.48 -3.87 -10.11
CA ALA A 105 -8.13 -3.75 -10.64
C ALA A 105 -8.14 -3.15 -12.05
N LYS A 106 -9.05 -3.59 -12.87
CA LYS A 106 -9.22 -3.08 -14.24
C LYS A 106 -9.48 -1.57 -14.27
N PHE A 107 -10.39 -1.10 -13.42
CA PHE A 107 -10.69 0.34 -13.34
C PHE A 107 -9.52 1.14 -12.75
N LEU A 108 -8.84 0.59 -11.75
CA LEU A 108 -7.68 1.25 -11.16
C LEU A 108 -6.56 1.42 -12.18
N LEU A 109 -6.27 0.38 -12.95
CA LEU A 109 -5.25 0.45 -14.01
C LEU A 109 -5.62 1.46 -15.09
N ARG A 110 -6.87 1.51 -15.49
CA ARG A 110 -7.35 2.48 -16.48
C ARG A 110 -7.26 3.93 -15.99
N ASN A 111 -7.32 4.13 -14.68
CA ASN A 111 -7.32 5.47 -14.09
C ASN A 111 -5.99 5.87 -13.47
N GLY A 112 -4.93 5.14 -13.77
CA GLY A 112 -3.58 5.62 -13.47
C GLY A 112 -2.73 4.76 -12.56
N ALA A 113 -3.26 3.67 -11.98
CA ALA A 113 -2.42 2.76 -11.21
C ALA A 113 -1.37 2.13 -12.12
N ASP A 114 -0.13 2.12 -11.67
CA ASP A 114 0.96 1.47 -12.41
C ASP A 114 1.00 -0.03 -12.11
N LYS A 115 0.59 -0.42 -10.92
CA LYS A 115 0.53 -1.80 -10.51
C LYS A 115 -0.60 -2.03 -9.51
N ILE A 116 -1.16 -3.23 -9.54
CA ILE A 116 -2.19 -3.67 -8.60
C ILE A 116 -1.62 -4.73 -7.68
N VAL A 117 -2.01 -4.67 -6.41
CA VAL A 117 -1.74 -5.72 -5.44
C VAL A 117 -3.06 -6.26 -4.90
N TYR A 118 -3.11 -7.58 -4.69
CA TYR A 118 -4.22 -8.30 -4.06
C TYR A 118 -3.68 -8.92 -2.77
N PRO A 119 -3.67 -8.20 -1.65
CA PRO A 119 -2.93 -8.66 -0.47
C PRO A 119 -3.34 -10.04 0.04
N GLU A 120 -4.63 -10.31 0.13
CA GLU A 120 -5.12 -11.60 0.60
C GLU A 120 -4.87 -12.72 -0.41
N ARG A 121 -5.14 -12.46 -1.69
CA ARG A 121 -4.93 -13.44 -2.77
C ARG A 121 -3.45 -13.82 -2.87
N GLU A 122 -2.57 -12.82 -2.91
CA GLU A 122 -1.14 -13.06 -3.07
C GLU A 122 -0.56 -13.79 -1.86
N MET A 123 -1.02 -13.46 -0.66
CA MET A 123 -0.60 -14.17 0.53
C MET A 123 -1.11 -15.62 0.53
N ALA A 124 -2.37 -15.83 0.14
CA ALA A 124 -2.95 -17.17 0.05
C ALA A 124 -2.20 -18.03 -0.97
N GLU A 125 -1.89 -17.48 -2.14
CA GLU A 125 -1.12 -18.17 -3.17
C GLU A 125 0.27 -18.53 -2.67
N ARG A 126 0.94 -17.62 -2.00
CA ARG A 126 2.27 -17.85 -1.44
C ARG A 126 2.25 -18.94 -0.37
N LEU A 127 1.26 -18.90 0.53
CA LEU A 127 1.10 -19.94 1.56
C LEU A 127 0.75 -21.29 0.96
N ALA A 128 -0.09 -21.31 -0.07
CA ALA A 128 -0.46 -22.54 -0.75
C ALA A 128 0.75 -23.22 -1.39
N VAL A 129 1.62 -22.46 -2.03
CA VAL A 129 2.87 -22.98 -2.60
C VAL A 129 3.77 -23.49 -1.49
N LYS A 130 3.95 -22.69 -0.43
CA LYS A 130 4.85 -23.04 0.68
C LYS A 130 4.42 -24.32 1.41
N PHE A 131 3.15 -24.44 1.73
CA PHE A 131 2.63 -25.55 2.52
C PHE A 131 1.99 -26.67 1.70
N GLY A 132 1.79 -26.48 0.43
CA GLY A 132 1.25 -27.48 -0.49
C GLY A 132 2.30 -28.34 -1.19
N THR A 133 3.58 -28.10 -0.92
CA THR A 133 4.67 -28.89 -1.51
C THR A 133 4.96 -30.13 -0.67
N ASP A 134 5.36 -31.21 -1.35
CA ASP A 134 5.73 -32.47 -0.68
C ASP A 134 7.02 -32.35 0.13
N ASN A 135 7.84 -31.35 -0.15
CA ASN A 135 9.14 -31.14 0.48
C ASN A 135 9.16 -29.89 1.37
N ILE A 136 8.13 -29.74 2.18
CA ILE A 136 7.96 -28.53 3.00
C ILE A 136 9.15 -28.29 3.96
N PHE A 137 9.73 -29.33 4.53
CA PHE A 137 10.87 -29.21 5.44
C PHE A 137 12.12 -28.73 4.69
N ASP A 138 12.36 -29.28 3.50
CA ASP A 138 13.46 -28.84 2.66
C ASP A 138 13.29 -27.38 2.25
N TYR A 139 12.07 -26.98 1.93
CA TYR A 139 11.77 -25.60 1.58
C TYR A 139 12.10 -24.66 2.73
N ILE A 140 11.72 -25.00 3.96
CA ILE A 140 11.98 -24.18 5.14
C ILE A 140 13.48 -24.11 5.44
N GLU A 141 14.21 -25.21 5.29
CA GLU A 141 15.66 -25.26 5.51
C GLU A 141 16.43 -24.46 4.47
N LEU A 142 16.04 -24.55 3.21
CA LEU A 142 16.72 -23.85 2.11
C LEU A 142 16.44 -22.36 2.08
N THR A 143 15.31 -21.95 2.64
CA THR A 143 14.91 -20.55 2.64
C THR A 143 14.41 -20.10 4.00
N PRO A 144 15.27 -20.18 5.05
CA PRO A 144 14.84 -19.88 6.41
C PRO A 144 14.28 -18.48 6.58
N ASP A 145 14.76 -17.51 5.81
CA ASP A 145 14.25 -16.15 5.86
C ASP A 145 12.83 -16.03 5.35
N TYR A 146 12.40 -16.94 4.48
CA TYR A 146 11.03 -16.95 4.00
C TYR A 146 10.02 -17.49 5.01
N SER A 147 10.49 -18.23 6.00
CA SER A 147 9.60 -18.76 7.03
C SER A 147 9.03 -17.67 7.92
N ILE A 148 9.62 -16.48 7.94
CA ILE A 148 9.18 -15.35 8.73
C ILE A 148 8.29 -14.38 7.96
N TYR A 149 8.12 -14.61 6.69
CA TYR A 149 7.24 -13.80 5.85
C TYR A 149 5.82 -14.35 5.87
#